data_428f87a8dc89449a654420bba20de4ce
#
_entry.id   428f87a8dc89449a654420bba20de4ce
#
_cell.length_a   1.000
_cell.length_b   1.000
_cell.length_c   1.000
_cell.angle_alpha   90.00
_cell.angle_beta   90.00
_cell.angle_gamma   90.00
#
_symmetry.space_group_name_H-M   'P 1'
#
loop_
_entity.id
_entity.type
_entity.pdbx_description
1 polymer ?
#
loop_
_entity_poly.entity_id
_entity_poly.type
_entity_poly.pdbx_seq_one_letter_code
_entity_poly.pdbx_strand_id
1 'polypeptide(L)'
;MGTPFTHDMGDGFLSAEAIADPPPFERARAAVVYSGVARQMVQGLKYQDRTDLAPWMARWMMRAGAELIAEADVVVPVPLHWRRFFRRQFNQSAELARAVSKLSGLPFAPAAVSRVKLTRQQVGLERHEREENVRAAFRVPPDAEIEIAGRRVLVIDDVFTTGATVRSVAKALKKGGAGAIDVLTFARVLPGDFRADESATI
;
A
#
# COMPACT_ATOMS: atom_id res chain seq x y z
N MET A 1 9.92 -8.05 -1.82
CA MET A 1 9.38 -6.81 -2.40
C MET A 1 8.28 -7.06 -3.45
N GLY A 2 7.88 -8.32 -3.69
CA GLY A 2 6.79 -8.67 -4.61
C GLY A 2 7.08 -8.34 -6.09
N THR A 3 8.34 -8.27 -6.49
CA THR A 3 8.71 -8.17 -7.89
C THR A 3 8.44 -9.53 -8.54
N PRO A 4 7.67 -9.60 -9.65
CA PRO A 4 7.46 -10.87 -10.32
C PRO A 4 8.79 -11.37 -10.86
N PHE A 5 9.13 -12.62 -10.52
CA PHE A 5 10.23 -13.34 -11.14
C PHE A 5 9.72 -13.99 -12.44
N THR A 6 10.57 -14.10 -13.44
CA THR A 6 10.26 -14.82 -14.69
C THR A 6 10.09 -16.32 -14.47
N HIS A 7 10.58 -16.84 -13.35
CA HIS A 7 10.48 -18.24 -12.93
C HIS A 7 10.17 -18.31 -11.44
N ASP A 8 9.50 -19.34 -11.00
CA ASP A 8 9.33 -19.64 -9.57
C ASP A 8 10.71 -19.97 -8.96
N MET A 9 11.16 -19.13 -8.05
CA MET A 9 12.46 -19.28 -7.39
C MET A 9 12.36 -19.99 -6.03
N GLY A 10 11.17 -20.45 -5.65
CA GLY A 10 10.89 -21.09 -4.36
C GLY A 10 10.73 -20.10 -3.20
N ASP A 11 10.45 -20.66 -2.01
CA ASP A 11 10.26 -19.89 -0.78
C ASP A 11 11.58 -19.27 -0.28
N GLY A 12 11.48 -18.04 0.21
CA GLY A 12 12.62 -17.35 0.83
C GLY A 12 13.49 -16.50 -0.12
N PHE A 13 13.21 -16.47 -1.41
CA PHE A 13 13.97 -15.64 -2.35
C PHE A 13 13.70 -14.14 -2.13
N LEU A 14 14.77 -13.39 -1.85
CA LEU A 14 14.74 -11.93 -1.74
C LEU A 14 15.22 -11.29 -3.05
N SER A 15 14.55 -10.20 -3.46
CA SER A 15 15.07 -9.41 -4.58
C SER A 15 16.38 -8.74 -4.20
N ALA A 16 17.30 -8.56 -5.16
CA ALA A 16 18.58 -7.87 -4.94
C ALA A 16 18.39 -6.48 -4.28
N GLU A 17 17.31 -5.77 -4.62
CA GLU A 17 16.94 -4.50 -4.00
C GLU A 17 16.57 -4.65 -2.51
N ALA A 18 15.90 -5.75 -2.13
CA ALA A 18 15.56 -6.02 -0.73
C ALA A 18 16.77 -6.45 0.10
N ILE A 19 17.77 -7.04 -0.53
CA ILE A 19 19.04 -7.40 0.12
C ILE A 19 19.87 -6.13 0.35
N ALA A 20 19.97 -5.25 -0.65
CA ALA A 20 20.75 -4.01 -0.58
C ALA A 20 20.16 -2.97 0.37
N ASP A 21 18.82 -2.85 0.43
CA ASP A 21 18.08 -1.92 1.29
C ASP A 21 16.86 -2.65 1.91
N PRO A 22 17.06 -3.36 3.05
CA PRO A 22 16.00 -4.13 3.68
C PRO A 22 14.78 -3.26 4.03
N PRO A 23 13.58 -3.63 3.54
CA PRO A 23 12.37 -2.87 3.85
C PRO A 23 11.96 -3.06 5.32
N PRO A 24 11.25 -2.09 5.92
CA PRO A 24 10.72 -2.21 7.28
C PRO A 24 9.46 -3.09 7.37
N PHE A 25 9.15 -3.86 6.36
CA PHE A 25 8.08 -4.87 6.30
C PHE A 25 8.66 -6.20 5.80
N GLU A 26 7.99 -7.30 6.12
CA GLU A 26 8.49 -8.64 5.82
C GLU A 26 8.24 -9.04 4.36
N ARG A 27 6.99 -8.92 3.94
CA ARG A 27 6.56 -9.35 2.60
C ARG A 27 5.73 -8.27 1.92
N ALA A 28 5.77 -8.24 0.59
CA ALA A 28 4.88 -7.42 -0.22
C ALA A 28 4.35 -8.23 -1.41
N ARG A 29 3.05 -8.08 -1.70
CA ARG A 29 2.39 -8.65 -2.88
C ARG A 29 1.59 -7.58 -3.59
N ALA A 30 1.48 -7.71 -4.90
CA ALA A 30 0.58 -6.90 -5.71
C ALA A 30 -0.29 -7.83 -6.56
N ALA A 31 -1.56 -7.49 -6.72
CA ALA A 31 -2.48 -8.32 -7.47
C ALA A 31 -2.18 -8.28 -8.98
N VAL A 32 -1.79 -7.11 -9.50
CA VAL A 32 -1.57 -6.90 -10.94
C VAL A 32 -0.42 -5.92 -11.20
N VAL A 33 0.05 -5.90 -12.45
CA VAL A 33 0.93 -4.84 -12.96
C VAL A 33 0.10 -3.58 -13.23
N TYR A 34 0.65 -2.39 -12.93
CA TYR A 34 0.00 -1.09 -13.18
C TYR A 34 0.04 -0.74 -14.67
N SER A 35 -0.82 -1.36 -15.47
CA SER A 35 -0.92 -1.13 -16.91
C SER A 35 -2.36 -1.37 -17.38
N GLY A 36 -2.69 -0.93 -18.60
CA GLY A 36 -3.96 -1.21 -19.25
C GLY A 36 -5.19 -0.98 -18.35
N VAL A 37 -6.04 -2.00 -18.22
CA VAL A 37 -7.29 -1.96 -17.43
C VAL A 37 -7.02 -1.70 -15.95
N ALA A 38 -5.95 -2.25 -15.37
CA ALA A 38 -5.62 -2.03 -13.98
C ALA A 38 -5.35 -0.54 -13.69
N ARG A 39 -4.63 0.15 -14.60
CA ARG A 39 -4.41 1.59 -14.51
C ARG A 39 -5.73 2.37 -14.56
N GLN A 40 -6.64 2.01 -15.47
CA GLN A 40 -7.96 2.65 -15.58
C GLN A 40 -8.79 2.45 -14.30
N MET A 41 -8.80 1.25 -13.71
CA MET A 41 -9.48 0.98 -12.44
C MET A 41 -8.94 1.84 -11.30
N VAL A 42 -7.61 1.94 -11.17
CA VAL A 42 -6.98 2.80 -10.15
C VAL A 42 -7.32 4.27 -10.38
N GLN A 43 -7.29 4.73 -11.61
CA GLN A 43 -7.66 6.12 -11.94
C GLN A 43 -9.15 6.38 -11.68
N GLY A 44 -10.04 5.44 -12.05
CA GLY A 44 -11.46 5.50 -11.73
C GLY A 44 -11.72 5.62 -10.23
N LEU A 45 -11.04 4.79 -9.44
CA LEU A 45 -11.11 4.84 -7.98
C LEU A 45 -10.52 6.16 -7.43
N LYS A 46 -9.46 6.72 -8.02
CA LYS A 46 -8.79 7.94 -7.53
C LYS A 46 -9.49 9.25 -7.89
N TYR A 47 -10.12 9.33 -9.05
CA TYR A 47 -10.50 10.62 -9.65
C TYR A 47 -11.94 10.67 -10.17
N GLN A 48 -12.67 9.54 -10.19
CA GLN A 48 -14.01 9.44 -10.75
C GLN A 48 -15.03 8.88 -9.74
N ASP A 49 -14.68 8.85 -8.46
CA ASP A 49 -15.52 8.37 -7.34
C ASP A 49 -16.08 6.95 -7.54
N ARG A 50 -15.39 6.11 -8.36
CA ARG A 50 -15.79 4.75 -8.70
C ARG A 50 -15.46 3.78 -7.55
N THR A 51 -16.06 4.01 -6.38
CA THR A 51 -15.91 3.12 -5.21
C THR A 51 -16.51 1.74 -5.43
N ASP A 52 -17.40 1.60 -6.41
CA ASP A 52 -17.96 0.34 -6.90
C ASP A 52 -16.88 -0.64 -7.44
N LEU A 53 -15.72 -0.13 -7.83
CA LEU A 53 -14.58 -0.94 -8.26
C LEU A 53 -13.85 -1.64 -7.09
N ALA A 54 -13.92 -1.07 -5.87
CA ALA A 54 -13.15 -1.59 -4.75
C ALA A 54 -13.46 -3.06 -4.40
N PRO A 55 -14.71 -3.56 -4.40
CA PRO A 55 -15.00 -4.97 -4.18
C PRO A 55 -14.41 -5.90 -5.24
N TRP A 56 -14.35 -5.50 -6.51
CA TRP A 56 -13.74 -6.28 -7.58
C TRP A 56 -12.22 -6.32 -7.44
N MET A 57 -11.60 -5.17 -7.20
CA MET A 57 -10.16 -5.05 -6.96
C MET A 57 -9.75 -5.89 -5.74
N ALA A 58 -10.54 -5.84 -4.66
CA ALA A 58 -10.28 -6.62 -3.45
C ALA A 58 -10.30 -8.13 -3.70
N ARG A 59 -11.19 -8.65 -4.55
CA ARG A 59 -11.19 -10.09 -4.92
C ARG A 59 -9.88 -10.53 -5.57
N TRP A 60 -9.28 -9.69 -6.42
CA TRP A 60 -7.98 -9.99 -7.01
C TRP A 60 -6.87 -9.92 -5.97
N MET A 61 -6.95 -8.93 -5.05
CA MET A 61 -6.03 -8.81 -3.92
C MET A 61 -6.11 -10.01 -2.98
N MET A 62 -7.33 -10.51 -2.66
CA MET A 62 -7.53 -11.72 -1.85
C MET A 62 -6.80 -12.93 -2.44
N ARG A 63 -6.86 -13.09 -3.76
CA ARG A 63 -6.19 -14.20 -4.45
C ARG A 63 -4.67 -14.06 -4.42
N ALA A 64 -4.15 -12.87 -4.75
CA ALA A 64 -2.71 -12.61 -4.81
C ALA A 64 -2.05 -12.57 -3.43
N GLY A 65 -2.79 -12.18 -2.40
CA GLY A 65 -2.32 -12.03 -1.02
C GLY A 65 -2.80 -13.13 -0.07
N ALA A 66 -3.26 -14.30 -0.57
CA ALA A 66 -3.88 -15.33 0.26
C ALA A 66 -3.02 -15.74 1.46
N GLU A 67 -1.73 -15.94 1.28
CA GLU A 67 -0.77 -16.27 2.35
C GLU A 67 -0.66 -15.14 3.38
N LEU A 68 -0.55 -13.88 2.92
CA LEU A 68 -0.44 -12.72 3.82
C LEU A 68 -1.72 -12.55 4.65
N ILE A 69 -2.87 -12.77 4.02
CA ILE A 69 -4.19 -12.64 4.65
C ILE A 69 -4.41 -13.75 5.68
N ALA A 70 -3.97 -14.98 5.39
CA ALA A 70 -4.12 -16.11 6.30
C ALA A 70 -3.33 -15.94 7.61
N GLU A 71 -2.24 -15.17 7.60
CA GLU A 71 -1.39 -14.95 8.76
C GLU A 71 -1.65 -13.59 9.44
N ALA A 72 -2.43 -12.70 8.82
CA ALA A 72 -2.67 -11.35 9.34
C ALA A 72 -3.67 -11.36 10.50
N ASP A 73 -3.46 -10.46 11.46
CA ASP A 73 -4.37 -10.25 12.59
C ASP A 73 -5.27 -9.02 12.39
N VAL A 74 -4.84 -8.05 11.55
CA VAL A 74 -5.55 -6.79 11.35
C VAL A 74 -5.20 -6.16 10.00
N VAL A 75 -6.18 -5.52 9.37
CA VAL A 75 -6.04 -4.80 8.10
C VAL A 75 -5.96 -3.29 8.37
N VAL A 76 -4.91 -2.65 7.87
CA VAL A 76 -4.66 -1.21 8.04
C VAL A 76 -4.48 -0.56 6.66
N PRO A 77 -5.26 0.47 6.31
CA PRO A 77 -5.06 1.21 5.06
C PRO A 77 -3.90 2.20 5.17
N VAL A 78 -3.23 2.45 4.07
CA VAL A 78 -2.36 3.63 3.95
C VAL A 78 -3.21 4.89 4.06
N PRO A 79 -2.93 5.80 5.03
CA PRO A 79 -3.76 6.97 5.24
C PRO A 79 -3.51 8.06 4.19
N LEU A 80 -4.59 8.67 3.74
CA LEU A 80 -4.54 9.86 2.91
C LEU A 80 -4.38 11.11 3.81
N HIS A 81 -3.65 12.14 3.34
CA HIS A 81 -3.58 13.40 4.08
C HIS A 81 -4.95 14.09 4.08
N TRP A 82 -5.37 14.68 5.23
CA TRP A 82 -6.68 15.29 5.40
C TRP A 82 -7.06 16.28 4.28
N ARG A 83 -6.13 17.12 3.78
CA ARG A 83 -6.40 18.04 2.65
C ARG A 83 -6.71 17.31 1.34
N ARG A 84 -6.13 16.14 1.11
CA ARG A 84 -6.46 15.30 -0.05
C ARG A 84 -7.77 14.56 0.17
N PHE A 85 -8.06 14.18 1.41
CA PHE A 85 -9.34 13.61 1.80
C PHE A 85 -10.49 14.58 1.54
N PHE A 86 -10.37 15.84 1.95
CA PHE A 86 -11.40 16.87 1.65
C PHE A 86 -11.58 17.11 0.15
N ARG A 87 -10.53 17.00 -0.65
CA ARG A 87 -10.62 17.17 -2.10
C ARG A 87 -11.17 15.92 -2.82
N ARG A 88 -10.93 14.71 -2.30
CA ARG A 88 -11.32 13.44 -2.91
C ARG A 88 -12.53 12.79 -2.24
N GLN A 89 -12.99 13.31 -1.10
CA GLN A 89 -14.10 12.82 -0.26
C GLN A 89 -13.92 11.41 0.34
N PHE A 90 -12.93 10.63 -0.11
CA PHE A 90 -12.65 9.29 0.43
C PHE A 90 -11.16 8.91 0.28
N ASN A 91 -10.75 7.88 1.01
CA ASN A 91 -9.41 7.29 0.92
C ASN A 91 -9.50 5.96 0.14
N GLN A 92 -8.89 5.91 -1.04
CA GLN A 92 -8.89 4.74 -1.92
C GLN A 92 -8.35 3.48 -1.23
N SER A 93 -7.25 3.62 -0.50
CA SER A 93 -6.64 2.51 0.24
C SER A 93 -7.55 2.04 1.37
N ALA A 94 -8.37 2.94 1.98
CA ALA A 94 -9.35 2.57 2.99
C ALA A 94 -10.56 1.82 2.39
N GLU A 95 -11.01 2.19 1.19
CA GLU A 95 -12.08 1.44 0.50
C GLU A 95 -11.62 0.03 0.12
N LEU A 96 -10.38 -0.12 -0.41
CA LEU A 96 -9.79 -1.43 -0.69
C LEU A 96 -9.61 -2.25 0.60
N ALA A 97 -9.08 -1.65 1.65
CA ALA A 97 -8.86 -2.30 2.94
C ALA A 97 -10.18 -2.76 3.57
N ARG A 98 -11.23 -1.94 3.53
CA ARG A 98 -12.57 -2.29 3.99
C ARG A 98 -13.13 -3.50 3.21
N ALA A 99 -12.97 -3.50 1.89
CA ALA A 99 -13.42 -4.60 1.05
C ALA A 99 -12.61 -5.90 1.32
N VAL A 100 -11.30 -5.81 1.50
CA VAL A 100 -10.44 -6.96 1.90
C VAL A 100 -10.85 -7.47 3.27
N SER A 101 -11.01 -6.59 4.29
CA SER A 101 -11.48 -6.97 5.63
C SER A 101 -12.83 -7.70 5.58
N LYS A 102 -13.80 -7.17 4.82
CA LYS A 102 -15.12 -7.80 4.67
C LYS A 102 -15.04 -9.19 4.03
N LEU A 103 -14.15 -9.40 3.06
CA LEU A 103 -13.99 -10.68 2.37
C LEU A 103 -13.20 -11.70 3.19
N SER A 104 -12.22 -11.26 3.97
CA SER A 104 -11.36 -12.12 4.79
C SER A 104 -11.89 -12.38 6.19
N GLY A 105 -12.78 -11.52 6.71
CA GLY A 105 -13.21 -11.54 8.11
C GLY A 105 -12.21 -10.90 9.09
N LEU A 106 -11.06 -10.38 8.60
CA LEU A 106 -10.07 -9.73 9.45
C LEU A 106 -10.57 -8.40 10.02
N PRO A 107 -10.21 -8.04 11.27
CA PRO A 107 -10.45 -6.73 11.84
C PRO A 107 -9.93 -5.59 10.96
N PHE A 108 -10.67 -4.48 10.89
CA PHE A 108 -10.32 -3.29 10.12
C PHE A 108 -10.00 -2.13 11.04
N ALA A 109 -8.75 -1.64 11.02
CA ALA A 109 -8.26 -0.53 11.82
C ALA A 109 -7.92 0.70 10.95
N PRO A 110 -8.93 1.47 10.50
CA PRO A 110 -8.73 2.59 9.56
C PRO A 110 -7.95 3.76 10.16
N ALA A 111 -7.97 3.92 11.48
CA ALA A 111 -7.31 4.99 12.21
C ALA A 111 -5.96 4.59 12.82
N ALA A 112 -5.52 3.34 12.65
CA ALA A 112 -4.27 2.83 13.24
C ALA A 112 -3.03 3.62 12.82
N VAL A 113 -3.05 4.25 11.65
CA VAL A 113 -2.00 5.16 11.20
C VAL A 113 -2.61 6.47 10.73
N SER A 114 -2.04 7.59 11.16
CA SER A 114 -2.43 8.92 10.70
C SER A 114 -1.29 9.57 9.91
N ARG A 115 -1.64 10.38 8.90
CA ARG A 115 -0.69 11.17 8.13
C ARG A 115 -0.65 12.59 8.68
N VAL A 116 0.45 12.95 9.33
CA VAL A 116 0.62 14.21 10.06
C VAL A 116 1.27 15.31 9.24
N LYS A 117 2.00 14.98 8.16
CA LYS A 117 2.70 15.95 7.32
C LYS A 117 2.03 16.10 5.96
N LEU A 118 1.82 17.35 5.52
CA LEU A 118 1.44 17.65 4.16
C LEU A 118 2.66 17.41 3.25
N THR A 119 2.61 16.39 2.43
CA THR A 119 3.66 16.08 1.46
C THR A 119 3.22 16.51 0.05
N ARG A 120 4.18 16.89 -0.80
CA ARG A 120 3.90 17.22 -2.20
C ARG A 120 3.27 16.02 -2.92
N GLN A 121 2.61 16.28 -4.03
CA GLN A 121 2.09 15.19 -4.89
C GLN A 121 3.28 14.39 -5.42
N GLN A 122 3.20 13.04 -5.38
CA GLN A 122 4.34 12.18 -5.77
C GLN A 122 4.50 12.03 -7.28
N VAL A 123 3.51 12.50 -8.07
CA VAL A 123 3.59 12.54 -9.53
C VAL A 123 4.70 13.51 -9.92
N GLY A 124 5.64 13.09 -10.78
CA GLY A 124 6.78 13.89 -11.22
C GLY A 124 7.97 13.98 -10.24
N LEU A 125 7.92 13.35 -9.06
CA LEU A 125 9.06 13.29 -8.14
C LEU A 125 9.96 12.09 -8.45
N GLU A 126 11.28 12.29 -8.39
CA GLU A 126 12.26 11.20 -8.44
C GLU A 126 12.22 10.31 -7.18
N ARG A 127 12.90 9.15 -7.23
CA ARG A 127 12.89 8.19 -6.11
C ARG A 127 13.33 8.83 -4.79
N HIS A 128 14.44 9.54 -4.79
CA HIS A 128 14.99 10.21 -3.59
C HIS A 128 14.03 11.27 -3.04
N GLU A 129 13.49 12.10 -3.92
CA GLU A 129 12.50 13.12 -3.55
C GLU A 129 11.22 12.52 -2.97
N ARG A 130 10.78 11.35 -3.47
CA ARG A 130 9.62 10.61 -2.91
C ARG A 130 9.90 10.12 -1.51
N GLU A 131 11.12 9.63 -1.24
CA GLU A 131 11.54 9.17 0.09
C GLU A 131 11.60 10.32 1.09
N GLU A 132 12.22 11.45 0.73
CA GLU A 132 12.26 12.65 1.58
C GLU A 132 10.87 13.23 1.82
N ASN A 133 10.03 13.26 0.79
CA ASN A 133 8.68 13.81 0.86
C ASN A 133 7.81 13.07 1.90
N VAL A 134 8.00 11.78 2.09
CA VAL A 134 7.21 10.98 3.05
C VAL A 134 7.93 10.71 4.38
N ARG A 135 9.15 11.22 4.55
CA ARG A 135 9.92 11.05 5.79
C ARG A 135 9.17 11.66 6.98
N ALA A 136 8.92 10.84 8.01
CA ALA A 136 8.17 11.22 9.21
C ALA A 136 6.75 11.79 8.93
N ALA A 137 6.14 11.40 7.79
CA ALA A 137 4.80 11.85 7.44
C ALA A 137 3.70 11.07 8.16
N PHE A 138 4.02 9.93 8.77
CA PHE A 138 3.07 9.03 9.40
C PHE A 138 3.40 8.79 10.87
N ARG A 139 2.36 8.58 11.68
CA ARG A 139 2.47 8.15 13.08
C ARG A 139 1.28 7.24 13.44
N VAL A 140 1.46 6.41 14.45
CA VAL A 140 0.38 5.71 15.14
C VAL A 140 -0.11 6.63 16.26
N PRO A 141 -1.41 6.98 16.31
CA PRO A 141 -1.97 7.68 17.46
C PRO A 141 -1.91 6.81 18.71
N PRO A 142 -1.71 7.37 19.93
CA PRO A 142 -1.62 6.58 21.15
C PRO A 142 -2.84 5.70 21.44
N ASP A 143 -4.03 6.17 21.11
CA ASP A 143 -5.30 5.46 21.25
C ASP A 143 -5.44 4.27 20.27
N ALA A 144 -4.71 4.28 19.18
CA ALA A 144 -4.70 3.22 18.17
C ALA A 144 -3.61 2.15 18.40
N GLU A 145 -2.67 2.36 19.32
CA GLU A 145 -1.60 1.39 19.59
C GLU A 145 -2.15 0.02 20.00
N ILE A 146 -3.23 -0.03 20.77
CA ILE A 146 -3.87 -1.28 21.22
C ILE A 146 -4.40 -2.11 20.04
N GLU A 147 -4.73 -1.48 18.92
CA GLU A 147 -5.23 -2.18 17.74
C GLU A 147 -4.14 -2.94 16.98
N ILE A 148 -2.86 -2.59 17.20
CA ILE A 148 -1.73 -3.13 16.42
C ILE A 148 -0.62 -3.75 17.26
N ALA A 149 -0.60 -3.49 18.58
CA ALA A 149 0.46 -3.95 19.47
C ALA A 149 0.63 -5.48 19.43
N GLY A 150 1.83 -5.94 19.09
CA GLY A 150 2.19 -7.35 18.95
C GLY A 150 1.57 -8.07 17.75
N ARG A 151 0.68 -7.44 16.99
CA ARG A 151 -0.06 -8.05 15.88
C ARG A 151 0.72 -8.06 14.57
N ARG A 152 0.39 -9.01 13.70
CA ARG A 152 0.80 -9.01 12.29
C ARG A 152 -0.18 -8.14 11.50
N VAL A 153 0.32 -7.01 11.06
CA VAL A 153 -0.46 -5.97 10.37
C VAL A 153 -0.38 -6.16 8.87
N LEU A 154 -1.52 -6.25 8.19
CA LEU A 154 -1.62 -6.22 6.74
C LEU A 154 -1.91 -4.79 6.27
N VAL A 155 -0.90 -4.13 5.70
CA VAL A 155 -1.02 -2.78 5.12
C VAL A 155 -1.57 -2.87 3.70
N ILE A 156 -2.65 -2.12 3.44
CA ILE A 156 -3.30 -2.04 2.13
C ILE A 156 -3.03 -0.70 1.46
N ASP A 157 -2.61 -0.74 0.19
CA ASP A 157 -2.50 0.44 -0.68
C ASP A 157 -3.01 0.15 -2.08
N ASP A 158 -3.26 1.19 -2.89
CA ASP A 158 -3.74 1.02 -4.26
C ASP A 158 -2.60 0.68 -5.24
N VAL A 159 -1.47 1.39 -5.17
CA VAL A 159 -0.34 1.21 -6.12
C VAL A 159 1.01 1.23 -5.41
N PHE A 160 1.76 0.16 -5.57
CA PHE A 160 3.16 0.11 -5.18
C PHE A 160 4.02 0.70 -6.32
N THR A 161 4.59 1.86 -6.10
CA THR A 161 5.54 2.50 -7.02
C THR A 161 6.98 2.24 -6.54
N THR A 162 7.63 3.19 -5.89
CA THR A 162 8.94 3.03 -5.25
C THR A 162 8.89 2.35 -3.88
N GLY A 163 7.68 2.19 -3.32
CA GLY A 163 7.49 1.71 -1.96
C GLY A 163 7.73 2.74 -0.87
N ALA A 164 8.07 3.99 -1.19
CA ALA A 164 8.39 5.03 -0.20
C ALA A 164 7.26 5.25 0.83
N THR A 165 6.01 5.27 0.36
CA THR A 165 4.83 5.43 1.23
C THR A 165 4.67 4.25 2.19
N VAL A 166 4.64 3.03 1.67
CA VAL A 166 4.45 1.83 2.49
C VAL A 166 5.63 1.60 3.45
N ARG A 167 6.86 1.93 3.04
CA ARG A 167 8.05 1.92 3.92
C ARG A 167 7.86 2.90 5.09
N SER A 168 7.36 4.11 4.84
CA SER A 168 7.16 5.11 5.89
C SER A 168 6.01 4.73 6.84
N VAL A 169 4.92 4.16 6.31
CA VAL A 169 3.81 3.59 7.11
C VAL A 169 4.32 2.43 7.97
N ALA A 170 5.07 1.49 7.39
CA ALA A 170 5.63 0.37 8.12
C ALA A 170 6.58 0.80 9.26
N LYS A 171 7.43 1.82 9.02
CA LYS A 171 8.26 2.40 10.09
C LYS A 171 7.41 2.97 11.23
N ALA A 172 6.30 3.65 10.92
CA ALA A 172 5.38 4.17 11.93
C ALA A 172 4.70 3.05 12.72
N LEU A 173 4.23 1.99 12.05
CA LEU A 173 3.62 0.82 12.68
C LEU A 173 4.59 0.07 13.58
N LYS A 174 5.83 -0.17 13.14
CA LYS A 174 6.88 -0.77 13.99
C LYS A 174 7.14 0.06 15.24
N LYS A 175 7.23 1.38 15.10
CA LYS A 175 7.40 2.30 16.23
C LYS A 175 6.19 2.28 17.18
N GLY A 176 4.98 2.04 16.66
CA GLY A 176 3.73 1.90 17.41
C GLY A 176 3.52 0.51 18.00
N GLY A 177 4.51 -0.40 17.90
CA GLY A 177 4.47 -1.72 18.56
C GLY A 177 3.91 -2.87 17.73
N ALA A 178 3.71 -2.71 16.42
CA ALA A 178 3.33 -3.82 15.54
C ALA A 178 4.39 -4.93 15.55
N GLY A 179 3.96 -6.20 15.70
CA GLY A 179 4.83 -7.36 15.76
C GLY A 179 5.46 -7.68 14.39
N ALA A 180 4.62 -7.80 13.36
CA ALA A 180 5.04 -8.03 11.98
C ALA A 180 4.23 -7.16 11.02
N ILE A 181 4.77 -6.89 9.83
CA ILE A 181 4.11 -6.06 8.84
C ILE A 181 4.25 -6.69 7.46
N ASP A 182 3.13 -6.94 6.83
CA ASP A 182 3.02 -7.34 5.43
C ASP A 182 2.32 -6.24 4.62
N VAL A 183 2.58 -6.19 3.31
CA VAL A 183 2.02 -5.19 2.39
C VAL A 183 1.28 -5.89 1.26
N LEU A 184 0.04 -5.48 1.02
CA LEU A 184 -0.74 -5.94 -0.12
C LEU A 184 -1.28 -4.75 -0.89
N THR A 185 -0.95 -4.66 -2.18
CA THR A 185 -1.40 -3.58 -3.06
C THR A 185 -2.22 -4.13 -4.22
N PHE A 186 -3.10 -3.31 -4.78
CA PHE A 186 -3.82 -3.73 -5.97
C PHE A 186 -2.87 -3.79 -7.17
N ALA A 187 -2.09 -2.75 -7.42
CA ALA A 187 -1.20 -2.72 -8.58
C ALA A 187 0.25 -2.39 -8.20
N ARG A 188 1.19 -2.78 -9.07
CA ARG A 188 2.61 -2.45 -8.97
C ARG A 188 3.13 -1.89 -10.28
N VAL A 189 3.92 -0.80 -10.19
CA VAL A 189 4.71 -0.28 -11.31
C VAL A 189 6.00 -1.08 -11.39
N LEU A 190 6.32 -1.62 -12.57
CA LEU A 190 7.56 -2.35 -12.80
C LEU A 190 8.74 -1.38 -13.05
N PRO A 191 9.97 -1.78 -12.70
CA PRO A 191 11.17 -1.03 -13.10
C PRO A 191 11.22 -0.90 -14.63
N GLY A 192 11.31 0.34 -15.13
CA GLY A 192 11.27 0.64 -16.58
C GLY A 192 9.99 1.34 -17.04
N ASP A 193 8.84 1.09 -16.41
CA ASP A 193 7.56 1.70 -16.79
C ASP A 193 7.40 3.15 -16.28
N PHE A 194 8.34 3.64 -15.45
CA PHE A 194 8.30 5.01 -14.92
C PHE A 194 8.42 6.10 -16.01
N ARG A 195 8.97 5.76 -17.19
CA ARG A 195 9.17 6.71 -18.30
C ARG A 195 7.95 6.86 -19.23
N ALA A 196 7.01 5.94 -19.17
CA ALA A 196 5.83 5.96 -20.04
C ALA A 196 4.72 6.92 -19.58
N ASP A 197 4.78 7.43 -18.35
CA ASP A 197 3.72 8.25 -17.75
C ASP A 197 3.87 9.77 -18.02
N GLU A 198 5.03 10.22 -18.54
CA GLU A 198 5.26 11.65 -18.85
C GLU A 198 4.77 12.05 -20.25
N SER A 199 4.51 11.09 -21.13
CA SER A 199 4.12 11.38 -22.54
C SER A 199 2.60 11.33 -22.80
N ALA A 200 1.76 11.14 -21.80
CA ALA A 200 0.30 11.04 -21.94
C ALA A 200 -0.47 12.22 -21.32
N THR A 201 0.15 13.39 -21.25
CA THR A 201 -0.54 14.63 -20.89
C THR A 201 -0.40 15.61 -22.06
N ILE A 202 -1.24 15.43 -23.06
CA ILE A 202 -1.66 16.48 -24.00
C ILE A 202 -3.17 16.56 -23.90
#